data_8828f5e0a994d40129d461c723a071d2
#
_entry.id   8828f5e0a994d40129d461c723a071d2
#
_cell.length_a   1.000
_cell.length_b   1.000
_cell.length_c   1.000
_cell.angle_alpha   90.00
_cell.angle_beta   90.00
_cell.angle_gamma   90.00
#
_symmetry.space_group_name_H-M   'P 1'
#
loop_
_entity.id
_entity.type
_entity.pdbx_description
1 polymer ?
#
loop_
_entity_poly.entity_id
_entity_poly.type
_entity_poly.pdbx_seq_one_letter_code
_entity_poly.pdbx_strand_id
1 'polypeptide(L)'
;DPKGILLTHRNYTANVEQAHSVIGVEPEDKMLIILPLDHCFAHVAGFYTMMSYGASFGTVPSGKSGKEALRNISPSIQEFKPSVMLSVPTLAKNFKKSIETTIAKKGKTVEKLYNFALKNAIAYNKEGYNKGTQFVDIFRKPLMLLFDKLIFKAVRQGLGGNMKFFVGGGALLDIDLQRYYYAIGIPMYQGYGLSEATPIISANSPARHIFGSSGKIVSPM
;
A
#
# COMPACT_ATOMS: atom_id res chain seq x y z
N ASP A 1 -15.90 10.09 -26.15
CA ASP A 1 -16.89 10.93 -25.47
C ASP A 1 -16.89 10.59 -23.97
N PRO A 2 -17.01 11.60 -23.08
CA PRO A 2 -17.10 11.39 -21.64
C PRO A 2 -18.39 10.60 -21.32
N LYS A 3 -18.29 9.64 -20.40
CA LYS A 3 -19.45 8.94 -19.84
C LYS A 3 -19.92 9.65 -18.57
N GLY A 4 -21.21 10.01 -18.52
CA GLY A 4 -21.84 10.46 -17.28
C GLY A 4 -22.20 9.24 -16.42
N ILE A 5 -21.69 9.21 -15.17
CA ILE A 5 -21.99 8.14 -14.21
C ILE A 5 -22.85 8.75 -13.10
N LEU A 6 -24.07 8.22 -12.96
CA LEU A 6 -24.98 8.64 -11.91
C LEU A 6 -24.74 7.82 -10.64
N LEU A 7 -24.28 8.49 -9.59
CA LEU A 7 -24.03 7.89 -8.28
C LEU A 7 -24.93 8.56 -7.23
N THR A 8 -25.55 7.76 -6.39
CA THR A 8 -26.40 8.24 -5.27
C THR A 8 -25.60 8.31 -3.97
N HIS A 9 -26.09 9.05 -2.99
CA HIS A 9 -25.50 9.04 -1.63
C HIS A 9 -25.46 7.63 -1.05
N ARG A 10 -26.47 6.79 -1.33
CA ARG A 10 -26.48 5.40 -0.90
C ARG A 10 -25.34 4.58 -1.49
N ASN A 11 -24.97 4.81 -2.75
CA ASN A 11 -23.80 4.15 -3.34
C ASN A 11 -22.52 4.50 -2.57
N TYR A 12 -22.35 5.78 -2.21
CA TYR A 12 -21.19 6.24 -1.44
C TYR A 12 -21.17 5.66 -0.03
N THR A 13 -22.26 5.74 0.73
CA THR A 13 -22.31 5.22 2.12
C THR A 13 -22.09 3.72 2.16
N ALA A 14 -22.75 2.95 1.28
CA ALA A 14 -22.53 1.52 1.15
C ALA A 14 -21.07 1.17 0.85
N ASN A 15 -20.45 1.89 -0.09
CA ASN A 15 -19.07 1.59 -0.46
C ASN A 15 -18.05 2.03 0.61
N VAL A 16 -18.35 3.02 1.43
CA VAL A 16 -17.56 3.38 2.63
C VAL A 16 -17.53 2.22 3.63
N GLU A 17 -18.69 1.61 3.93
CA GLU A 17 -18.76 0.44 4.81
C GLU A 17 -18.03 -0.77 4.20
N GLN A 18 -18.18 -0.98 2.89
CA GLN A 18 -17.42 -2.01 2.16
C GLN A 18 -15.91 -1.77 2.21
N ALA A 19 -15.45 -0.52 2.05
CA ALA A 19 -14.04 -0.14 2.18
C ALA A 19 -13.52 -0.47 3.59
N HIS A 20 -14.26 -0.09 4.62
CA HIS A 20 -13.89 -0.40 6.01
C HIS A 20 -13.82 -1.91 6.25
N SER A 21 -14.76 -2.71 5.72
CA SER A 21 -14.75 -4.17 5.87
C SER A 21 -13.48 -4.84 5.32
N VAL A 22 -12.81 -4.19 4.39
CA VAL A 22 -11.56 -4.67 3.76
C VAL A 22 -10.33 -4.08 4.44
N ILE A 23 -10.32 -2.75 4.65
CA ILE A 23 -9.15 -2.02 5.15
C ILE A 23 -9.04 -2.14 6.68
N GLY A 24 -10.18 -2.19 7.38
CA GLY A 24 -10.22 -2.25 8.85
C GLY A 24 -9.66 -0.97 9.48
N VAL A 25 -10.20 0.19 9.08
CA VAL A 25 -9.76 1.50 9.59
C VAL A 25 -10.13 1.64 11.06
N GLU A 26 -9.16 2.02 11.89
CA GLU A 26 -9.33 2.34 13.31
C GLU A 26 -9.16 3.86 13.54
N PRO A 27 -9.71 4.43 14.63
CA PRO A 27 -9.59 5.87 14.92
C PRO A 27 -8.15 6.39 14.98
N GLU A 28 -7.19 5.54 15.36
CA GLU A 28 -5.76 5.86 15.44
C GLU A 28 -5.08 5.87 14.06
N ASP A 29 -5.75 5.39 13.03
CA ASP A 29 -5.18 5.34 11.69
C ASP A 29 -5.06 6.72 11.06
N LYS A 30 -4.06 6.85 10.22
CA LYS A 30 -3.71 8.07 9.51
C LYS A 30 -3.51 7.75 8.04
N MET A 31 -4.26 8.39 7.16
CA MET A 31 -4.10 8.22 5.72
C MET A 31 -3.58 9.49 5.07
N LEU A 32 -2.45 9.40 4.39
CA LEU A 32 -1.99 10.47 3.50
C LEU A 32 -2.56 10.23 2.10
N ILE A 33 -3.44 11.12 1.65
CA ILE A 33 -4.08 11.05 0.34
C ILE A 33 -3.15 11.71 -0.68
N ILE A 34 -2.62 10.89 -1.58
CA ILE A 34 -1.70 11.30 -2.66
C ILE A 34 -2.33 11.19 -4.05
N LEU A 35 -3.53 10.63 -4.12
CA LEU A 35 -4.31 10.50 -5.35
C LEU A 35 -5.28 11.68 -5.48
N PRO A 36 -5.66 12.07 -6.71
CA PRO A 36 -6.63 13.13 -6.94
C PRO A 36 -7.98 12.83 -6.27
N LEU A 37 -8.50 13.80 -5.51
CA LEU A 37 -9.77 13.65 -4.77
C LEU A 37 -11.02 13.68 -5.67
N ASP A 38 -10.90 14.11 -6.91
CA ASP A 38 -11.95 14.03 -7.92
C ASP A 38 -12.18 12.59 -8.44
N HIS A 39 -11.25 11.67 -8.13
CA HIS A 39 -11.39 10.26 -8.44
C HIS A 39 -12.04 9.51 -7.27
N CYS A 40 -13.12 8.75 -7.54
CA CYS A 40 -13.90 8.04 -6.51
C CYS A 40 -13.06 7.12 -5.60
N PHE A 41 -11.98 6.53 -6.08
CA PHE A 41 -11.07 5.72 -5.27
C PHE A 41 -10.45 6.55 -4.12
N ALA A 42 -9.99 7.76 -4.40
CA ALA A 42 -9.38 8.61 -3.39
C ALA A 42 -10.40 9.18 -2.41
N HIS A 43 -11.53 9.67 -2.89
CA HIS A 43 -12.50 10.29 -1.99
C HIS A 43 -13.36 9.27 -1.23
N VAL A 44 -13.69 8.10 -1.77
CA VAL A 44 -14.45 7.08 -1.02
C VAL A 44 -13.54 6.30 -0.08
N ALA A 45 -12.56 5.57 -0.62
CA ALA A 45 -11.68 4.73 0.20
C ALA A 45 -10.69 5.54 1.07
N GLY A 46 -10.38 6.78 0.66
CA GLY A 46 -9.52 7.69 1.41
C GLY A 46 -10.31 8.62 2.33
N PHE A 47 -10.94 9.64 1.76
CA PHE A 47 -11.56 10.72 2.52
C PHE A 47 -12.77 10.27 3.34
N TYR A 48 -13.81 9.74 2.68
CA TYR A 48 -15.06 9.39 3.38
C TYR A 48 -14.87 8.24 4.37
N THR A 49 -14.10 7.21 4.03
CA THR A 49 -13.86 6.09 4.94
C THR A 49 -13.13 6.55 6.19
N MET A 50 -12.04 7.32 6.06
CA MET A 50 -11.32 7.83 7.24
C MET A 50 -12.21 8.70 8.12
N MET A 51 -12.98 9.62 7.52
CA MET A 51 -13.89 10.51 8.25
C MET A 51 -15.00 9.73 8.98
N SER A 52 -15.59 8.71 8.33
CA SER A 52 -16.71 7.94 8.91
C SER A 52 -16.31 7.10 10.10
N TYR A 53 -15.04 6.68 10.17
CA TYR A 53 -14.52 5.85 11.26
C TYR A 53 -13.61 6.60 12.24
N GLY A 54 -13.69 7.94 12.25
CA GLY A 54 -12.98 8.80 13.20
C GLY A 54 -11.47 8.83 13.05
N ALA A 55 -10.95 8.35 11.94
CA ALA A 55 -9.54 8.33 11.64
C ALA A 55 -9.05 9.65 11.01
N SER A 56 -7.76 9.89 11.05
CA SER A 56 -7.16 11.12 10.51
C SER A 56 -6.78 10.96 9.05
N PHE A 57 -6.94 12.01 8.26
CA PHE A 57 -6.36 12.07 6.92
C PHE A 57 -5.66 13.40 6.68
N GLY A 58 -4.71 13.38 5.76
CA GLY A 58 -4.00 14.57 5.27
C GLY A 58 -3.84 14.50 3.76
N THR A 59 -3.55 15.62 3.13
CA THR A 59 -3.29 15.73 1.70
C THR A 59 -1.88 16.25 1.45
N VAL A 60 -1.30 15.92 0.30
CA VAL A 60 -0.01 16.44 -0.12
C VAL A 60 -0.21 17.82 -0.75
N PRO A 61 0.64 18.82 -0.43
CA PRO A 61 0.58 20.12 -1.10
C PRO A 61 0.76 19.96 -2.62
N SER A 62 -0.18 20.49 -3.39
CA SER A 62 -0.20 20.33 -4.86
C SER A 62 1.00 20.97 -5.56
N GLY A 63 1.55 22.05 -4.97
CA GLY A 63 2.61 22.83 -5.59
C GLY A 63 2.15 23.56 -6.85
N LYS A 64 3.10 24.13 -7.60
CA LYS A 64 2.85 24.86 -8.85
C LYS A 64 2.83 23.94 -10.08
N SER A 65 3.19 22.69 -9.95
CA SER A 65 3.24 21.70 -11.04
C SER A 65 3.11 20.28 -10.52
N GLY A 66 2.70 19.34 -11.40
CA GLY A 66 2.64 17.91 -11.06
C GLY A 66 3.99 17.32 -10.61
N LYS A 67 5.12 17.84 -11.12
CA LYS A 67 6.45 17.44 -10.66
C LYS A 67 6.73 17.88 -9.22
N GLU A 68 6.27 19.05 -8.84
CA GLU A 68 6.39 19.56 -7.48
C GLU A 68 5.50 18.78 -6.52
N ALA A 69 4.26 18.50 -6.90
CA ALA A 69 3.37 17.62 -6.14
C ALA A 69 4.00 16.25 -5.86
N LEU A 70 4.61 15.62 -6.86
CA LEU A 70 5.31 14.33 -6.68
C LEU A 70 6.53 14.45 -5.74
N ARG A 71 7.27 15.57 -5.76
CA ARG A 71 8.40 15.81 -4.85
C ARG A 71 7.95 16.02 -3.42
N ASN A 72 6.75 16.58 -3.21
CA ASN A 72 6.19 16.84 -1.90
C ASN A 72 5.71 15.56 -1.19
N ILE A 73 5.51 14.45 -1.89
CA ILE A 73 5.02 13.19 -1.31
C ILE A 73 5.95 12.68 -0.20
N SER A 74 7.25 12.54 -0.48
CA SER A 74 8.20 11.99 0.50
C SER A 74 8.34 12.84 1.77
N PRO A 75 8.50 14.17 1.71
CA PRO A 75 8.47 15.01 2.89
C PRO A 75 7.16 14.90 3.67
N SER A 76 6.00 14.90 2.98
CA SER A 76 4.69 14.77 3.62
C SER A 76 4.52 13.42 4.33
N ILE A 77 5.04 12.32 3.77
CA ILE A 77 5.06 11.01 4.44
C ILE A 77 5.88 11.07 5.73
N GLN A 78 7.03 11.73 5.73
CA GLN A 78 7.89 11.86 6.91
C GLN A 78 7.25 12.71 8.02
N GLU A 79 6.57 13.78 7.64
CA GLU A 79 5.90 14.69 8.57
C GLU A 79 4.64 14.05 9.15
N PHE A 80 3.75 13.57 8.28
CA PHE A 80 2.44 13.06 8.66
C PHE A 80 2.48 11.65 9.26
N LYS A 81 3.46 10.81 8.86
CA LYS A 81 3.67 9.42 9.32
C LYS A 81 2.41 8.57 9.17
N PRO A 82 1.89 8.40 7.95
CA PRO A 82 0.66 7.66 7.70
C PRO A 82 0.80 6.19 8.09
N SER A 83 -0.33 5.57 8.50
CA SER A 83 -0.44 4.13 8.74
C SER A 83 -0.98 3.37 7.52
N VAL A 84 -1.76 4.05 6.68
CA VAL A 84 -2.35 3.49 5.46
C VAL A 84 -2.23 4.51 4.33
N MET A 85 -1.99 4.04 3.12
CA MET A 85 -2.01 4.89 1.92
C MET A 85 -2.66 4.16 0.75
N LEU A 86 -3.40 4.93 -0.06
CA LEU A 86 -3.87 4.47 -1.37
C LEU A 86 -2.75 4.69 -2.39
N SER A 87 -2.58 3.77 -3.31
CA SER A 87 -1.55 3.84 -4.33
C SER A 87 -2.03 3.29 -5.68
N VAL A 88 -1.32 3.67 -6.72
CA VAL A 88 -1.44 3.09 -8.06
C VAL A 88 -0.11 2.48 -8.47
N PRO A 89 -0.08 1.52 -9.43
CA PRO A 89 1.14 0.80 -9.79
C PRO A 89 2.33 1.69 -10.14
N THR A 90 2.10 2.82 -10.79
CA THR A 90 3.16 3.78 -11.15
C THR A 90 3.81 4.40 -9.91
N LEU A 91 3.03 4.80 -8.92
CA LEU A 91 3.55 5.35 -7.66
C LEU A 91 4.29 4.28 -6.86
N ALA A 92 3.76 3.06 -6.81
CA ALA A 92 4.42 1.93 -6.17
C ALA A 92 5.80 1.65 -6.78
N LYS A 93 5.92 1.65 -8.10
CA LYS A 93 7.21 1.51 -8.81
C LYS A 93 8.16 2.65 -8.47
N ASN A 94 7.66 3.88 -8.38
CA ASN A 94 8.47 5.05 -8.04
C ASN A 94 8.99 5.00 -6.60
N PHE A 95 8.17 4.58 -5.64
CA PHE A 95 8.62 4.38 -4.25
C PHE A 95 9.69 3.29 -4.16
N LYS A 96 9.49 2.13 -4.81
CA LYS A 96 10.50 1.08 -4.87
C LYS A 96 11.81 1.61 -5.44
N LYS A 97 11.77 2.29 -6.59
CA LYS A 97 12.96 2.89 -7.23
C LYS A 97 13.67 3.90 -6.32
N SER A 98 12.90 4.72 -5.58
CA SER A 98 13.45 5.69 -4.62
C SER A 98 14.17 5.00 -3.47
N ILE A 99 13.60 3.92 -2.93
CA ILE A 99 14.20 3.09 -1.88
C ILE A 99 15.50 2.48 -2.39
N GLU A 100 15.48 1.80 -3.53
CA GLU A 100 16.65 1.15 -4.13
C GLU A 100 17.76 2.16 -4.43
N THR A 101 17.42 3.34 -4.96
CA THR A 101 18.37 4.42 -5.21
C THR A 101 19.00 4.92 -3.92
N THR A 102 18.21 5.05 -2.85
CA THR A 102 18.71 5.48 -1.52
C THR A 102 19.66 4.44 -0.92
N ILE A 103 19.35 3.15 -1.09
CA ILE A 103 20.21 2.04 -0.67
C ILE A 103 21.52 2.03 -1.45
N ALA A 104 21.47 2.17 -2.77
CA ALA A 104 22.67 2.19 -3.63
C ALA A 104 23.63 3.35 -3.28
N LYS A 105 23.09 4.52 -2.90
CA LYS A 105 23.89 5.67 -2.42
C LYS A 105 24.66 5.39 -1.13
N LYS A 106 24.25 4.41 -0.33
CA LYS A 106 24.94 3.99 0.91
C LYS A 106 26.16 3.09 0.64
N GLY A 107 26.39 2.72 -0.62
CA GLY A 107 27.55 1.95 -1.08
C GLY A 107 27.22 0.51 -1.44
N LYS A 108 28.10 -0.07 -2.29
CA LYS A 108 27.89 -1.41 -2.87
C LYS A 108 27.71 -2.55 -1.86
N THR A 109 28.36 -2.45 -0.71
CA THR A 109 28.22 -3.48 0.36
C THR A 109 26.81 -3.47 0.96
N VAL A 110 26.26 -2.27 1.24
CA VAL A 110 24.90 -2.12 1.75
C VAL A 110 23.87 -2.59 0.72
N GLU A 111 24.08 -2.25 -0.54
CA GLU A 111 23.23 -2.69 -1.65
C GLU A 111 23.21 -4.23 -1.80
N LYS A 112 24.38 -4.88 -1.77
CA LYS A 112 24.47 -6.34 -1.80
C LYS A 112 23.77 -7.00 -0.63
N LEU A 113 23.96 -6.45 0.57
CA LEU A 113 23.31 -6.97 1.78
C LEU A 113 21.78 -6.79 1.73
N TYR A 114 21.30 -5.64 1.26
CA TYR A 114 19.87 -5.39 1.04
C TYR A 114 19.27 -6.38 0.04
N ASN A 115 19.92 -6.58 -1.12
CA ASN A 115 19.45 -7.50 -2.14
C ASN A 115 19.43 -8.96 -1.65
N PHE A 116 20.43 -9.35 -0.86
CA PHE A 116 20.48 -10.67 -0.22
C PHE A 116 19.34 -10.84 0.80
N ALA A 117 19.10 -9.84 1.66
CA ALA A 117 18.01 -9.81 2.61
C ALA A 117 16.64 -9.91 1.91
N LEU A 118 16.43 -9.11 0.87
CA LEU A 118 15.21 -9.09 0.08
C LEU A 118 14.93 -10.46 -0.57
N LYS A 119 15.94 -11.06 -1.21
CA LYS A 119 15.83 -12.40 -1.80
C LYS A 119 15.42 -13.46 -0.77
N ASN A 120 16.01 -13.41 0.43
CA ASN A 120 15.67 -14.33 1.51
C ASN A 120 14.24 -14.11 2.03
N ALA A 121 13.82 -12.86 2.21
CA ALA A 121 12.47 -12.52 2.66
C ALA A 121 11.41 -12.96 1.63
N ILE A 122 11.63 -12.73 0.35
CA ILE A 122 10.74 -13.20 -0.73
C ILE A 122 10.66 -14.73 -0.73
N ALA A 123 11.80 -15.42 -0.63
CA ALA A 123 11.85 -16.87 -0.62
C ALA A 123 11.16 -17.48 0.61
N TYR A 124 11.23 -16.83 1.77
CA TYR A 124 10.52 -17.24 2.99
C TYR A 124 9.01 -16.99 2.89
N ASN A 125 8.62 -15.83 2.37
CA ASN A 125 7.22 -15.40 2.30
C ASN A 125 6.42 -16.17 1.24
N LYS A 126 7.07 -16.66 0.18
CA LYS A 126 6.42 -17.40 -0.94
C LYS A 126 5.20 -16.64 -1.49
N GLU A 127 4.02 -17.23 -1.38
CA GLU A 127 2.76 -16.64 -1.81
C GLU A 127 2.03 -15.86 -0.67
N GLY A 128 2.71 -15.62 0.44
CA GLY A 128 2.17 -14.90 1.59
C GLY A 128 1.42 -15.81 2.57
N TYR A 129 0.40 -16.54 2.10
CA TYR A 129 -0.41 -17.44 2.95
C TYR A 129 0.32 -18.74 3.34
N ASN A 130 1.35 -19.16 2.61
CA ASN A 130 2.11 -20.39 2.83
C ASN A 130 3.57 -20.14 3.28
N LYS A 131 3.83 -19.02 3.94
CA LYS A 131 5.17 -18.64 4.42
C LYS A 131 5.71 -19.67 5.43
N GLY A 132 7.01 -19.92 5.36
CA GLY A 132 7.71 -20.74 6.34
C GLY A 132 7.35 -22.22 6.33
N THR A 133 6.81 -22.78 5.24
CA THR A 133 6.34 -24.17 5.16
C THR A 133 7.41 -25.18 4.73
N GLN A 134 8.61 -24.75 4.31
CA GLN A 134 9.69 -25.64 3.89
C GLN A 134 10.69 -25.86 5.03
N PHE A 135 11.34 -27.04 5.06
CA PHE A 135 12.37 -27.35 6.06
C PHE A 135 13.49 -26.30 6.11
N VAL A 136 13.93 -25.79 4.96
CA VAL A 136 14.95 -24.73 4.87
C VAL A 136 14.50 -23.39 5.51
N ASP A 137 13.22 -23.20 5.71
CA ASP A 137 12.68 -21.96 6.30
C ASP A 137 12.97 -21.88 7.81
N ILE A 138 13.32 -22.99 8.47
CA ILE A 138 13.82 -23.01 9.85
C ILE A 138 15.08 -22.15 9.97
N PHE A 139 15.96 -22.20 8.97
CA PHE A 139 17.19 -21.39 8.92
C PHE A 139 16.92 -19.98 8.35
N ARG A 140 15.96 -19.83 7.46
CA ARG A 140 15.59 -18.53 6.87
C ARG A 140 14.90 -17.62 7.88
N LYS A 141 14.07 -18.16 8.77
CA LYS A 141 13.30 -17.37 9.75
C LYS A 141 14.18 -16.51 10.65
N PRO A 142 15.19 -17.00 11.35
CA PRO A 142 16.05 -16.16 12.18
C PRO A 142 16.81 -15.12 11.36
N LEU A 143 17.28 -15.50 10.16
CA LEU A 143 17.96 -14.58 9.26
C LEU A 143 17.03 -13.47 8.76
N MET A 144 15.78 -13.79 8.43
CA MET A 144 14.77 -12.82 8.05
C MET A 144 14.47 -11.85 9.20
N LEU A 145 14.33 -12.33 10.43
CA LEU A 145 14.12 -11.48 11.62
C LEU A 145 15.30 -10.53 11.87
N LEU A 146 16.52 -11.01 11.67
CA LEU A 146 17.73 -10.19 11.76
C LEU A 146 17.72 -9.09 10.70
N PHE A 147 17.45 -9.41 9.45
CA PHE A 147 17.39 -8.44 8.35
C PHE A 147 16.21 -7.48 8.48
N ASP A 148 15.10 -7.95 9.01
CA ASP A 148 13.97 -7.05 9.31
C ASP A 148 14.39 -5.94 10.28
N LYS A 149 15.08 -6.32 11.36
CA LYS A 149 15.55 -5.38 12.38
C LYS A 149 16.64 -4.43 11.86
N LEU A 150 17.60 -4.95 11.10
CA LEU A 150 18.79 -4.19 10.68
C LEU A 150 18.56 -3.38 9.40
N ILE A 151 17.74 -3.88 8.46
CA ILE A 151 17.62 -3.33 7.11
C ILE A 151 16.20 -2.83 6.85
N PHE A 152 15.18 -3.71 6.95
CA PHE A 152 13.83 -3.34 6.55
C PHE A 152 13.17 -2.33 7.49
N LYS A 153 13.52 -2.36 8.78
CA LYS A 153 13.11 -1.30 9.71
C LYS A 153 13.57 0.08 9.25
N ALA A 154 14.81 0.21 8.78
CA ALA A 154 15.32 1.48 8.25
C ALA A 154 14.62 1.89 6.94
N VAL A 155 14.26 0.93 6.09
CA VAL A 155 13.43 1.18 4.89
C VAL A 155 12.05 1.70 5.28
N ARG A 156 11.39 1.05 6.25
CA ARG A 156 10.08 1.50 6.77
C ARG A 156 10.16 2.88 7.43
N GLN A 157 11.24 3.21 8.11
CA GLN A 157 11.47 4.57 8.64
C GLN A 157 11.53 5.62 7.51
N GLY A 158 12.08 5.26 6.36
CA GLY A 158 12.04 6.09 5.14
C GLY A 158 10.63 6.34 4.60
N LEU A 159 9.66 5.53 4.98
CA LEU A 159 8.23 5.68 4.67
C LEU A 159 7.41 6.13 5.90
N GLY A 160 8.01 6.91 6.80
CA GLY A 160 7.34 7.50 7.98
C GLY A 160 7.35 6.61 9.23
N GLY A 161 7.70 5.33 9.12
CA GLY A 161 7.86 4.39 10.24
C GLY A 161 6.57 3.77 10.79
N ASN A 162 5.40 4.32 10.46
CA ASN A 162 4.11 3.84 10.97
C ASN A 162 3.28 3.09 9.92
N MET A 163 3.78 3.00 8.68
CA MET A 163 3.06 2.40 7.56
C MET A 163 2.76 0.92 7.83
N LYS A 164 1.47 0.57 7.88
CA LYS A 164 0.97 -0.80 8.01
C LYS A 164 0.91 -1.49 6.65
N PHE A 165 0.25 -0.83 5.68
CA PHE A 165 0.09 -1.34 4.31
C PHE A 165 -0.33 -0.25 3.33
N PHE A 166 -0.24 -0.58 2.05
CA PHE A 166 -0.86 0.17 0.96
C PHE A 166 -2.07 -0.58 0.40
N VAL A 167 -3.05 0.16 -0.12
CA VAL A 167 -4.11 -0.38 -0.97
C VAL A 167 -3.83 0.07 -2.39
N GLY A 168 -3.60 -0.89 -3.27
CA GLY A 168 -3.31 -0.66 -4.70
C GLY A 168 -4.58 -0.78 -5.54
N GLY A 169 -4.85 0.20 -6.37
CA GLY A 169 -5.99 0.21 -7.28
C GLY A 169 -5.71 0.93 -8.59
N GLY A 170 -6.72 1.08 -9.42
CA GLY A 170 -6.66 1.79 -10.69
C GLY A 170 -6.04 1.02 -11.87
N ALA A 171 -5.19 0.04 -11.60
CA ALA A 171 -4.64 -0.90 -12.59
C ALA A 171 -4.07 -2.14 -11.90
N LEU A 172 -3.77 -3.18 -12.67
CA LEU A 172 -3.17 -4.40 -12.17
C LEU A 172 -1.76 -4.12 -11.58
N LEU A 173 -1.56 -4.52 -10.33
CA LEU A 173 -0.28 -4.44 -9.65
C LEU A 173 0.54 -5.69 -9.96
N ASP A 174 1.74 -5.49 -10.47
CA ASP A 174 2.70 -6.55 -10.77
C ASP A 174 2.98 -7.44 -9.54
N ILE A 175 3.02 -8.76 -9.73
CA ILE A 175 3.19 -9.75 -8.65
C ILE A 175 4.53 -9.58 -7.94
N ASP A 176 5.60 -9.28 -8.67
CA ASP A 176 6.93 -9.09 -8.07
C ASP A 176 6.97 -7.81 -7.24
N LEU A 177 6.17 -6.81 -7.62
CA LEU A 177 6.00 -5.59 -6.83
C LEU A 177 5.22 -5.88 -5.54
N GLN A 178 4.19 -6.73 -5.58
CA GLN A 178 3.47 -7.19 -4.39
C GLN A 178 4.40 -7.98 -3.45
N ARG A 179 5.19 -8.92 -3.99
CA ARG A 179 6.20 -9.70 -3.24
C ARG A 179 7.26 -8.81 -2.60
N TYR A 180 7.70 -7.77 -3.32
CA TYR A 180 8.65 -6.78 -2.82
C TYR A 180 8.11 -6.06 -1.59
N TYR A 181 6.93 -5.47 -1.68
CA TYR A 181 6.33 -4.74 -0.57
C TYR A 181 6.02 -5.63 0.63
N TYR A 182 5.58 -6.85 0.37
CA TYR A 182 5.39 -7.84 1.42
C TYR A 182 6.69 -8.21 2.13
N ALA A 183 7.78 -8.36 1.38
CA ALA A 183 9.11 -8.69 1.92
C ALA A 183 9.70 -7.61 2.81
N ILE A 184 9.48 -6.33 2.50
CA ILE A 184 9.95 -5.21 3.34
C ILE A 184 9.02 -4.93 4.54
N GLY A 185 7.94 -5.70 4.71
CA GLY A 185 7.02 -5.61 5.83
C GLY A 185 5.97 -4.49 5.70
N ILE A 186 5.71 -3.98 4.51
CA ILE A 186 4.64 -3.04 4.20
C ILE A 186 3.88 -3.58 2.97
N PRO A 187 2.99 -4.56 3.15
CA PRO A 187 2.29 -5.17 2.03
C PRO A 187 1.47 -4.16 1.23
N MET A 188 1.33 -4.42 -0.06
CA MET A 188 0.45 -3.66 -0.94
C MET A 188 -0.66 -4.58 -1.43
N TYR A 189 -1.87 -4.33 -0.94
CA TYR A 189 -3.05 -5.13 -1.24
C TYR A 189 -3.71 -4.64 -2.51
N GLN A 190 -3.80 -5.51 -3.52
CA GLN A 190 -4.48 -5.21 -4.77
C GLN A 190 -5.98 -5.16 -4.55
N GLY A 191 -6.63 -4.09 -5.01
CA GLY A 191 -8.07 -3.97 -5.16
C GLY A 191 -8.47 -3.84 -6.64
N TYR A 192 -9.73 -4.16 -6.93
CA TYR A 192 -10.38 -3.96 -8.21
C TYR A 192 -11.65 -3.16 -8.02
N GLY A 193 -11.87 -2.22 -8.90
CA GLY A 193 -13.05 -1.38 -8.89
C GLY A 193 -13.13 -0.49 -10.12
N LEU A 194 -14.27 0.16 -10.27
CA LEU A 194 -14.56 1.11 -11.34
C LEU A 194 -15.53 2.18 -10.84
N SER A 195 -15.56 3.34 -11.47
CA SER A 195 -16.38 4.48 -11.00
C SER A 195 -17.85 4.15 -10.90
N GLU A 196 -18.37 3.29 -11.79
CA GLU A 196 -19.75 2.80 -11.80
C GLU A 196 -20.10 1.95 -10.57
N ALA A 197 -19.09 1.42 -9.85
CA ALA A 197 -19.26 0.66 -8.60
C ALA A 197 -18.93 1.46 -7.33
N THR A 198 -18.56 2.73 -7.42
CA THR A 198 -18.39 3.75 -6.34
C THR A 198 -17.24 3.55 -5.31
N PRO A 199 -16.04 3.06 -5.62
CA PRO A 199 -15.57 2.32 -6.77
C PRO A 199 -15.35 0.82 -6.51
N ILE A 200 -15.40 0.33 -5.24
CA ILE A 200 -14.82 -0.95 -4.80
C ILE A 200 -15.74 -2.11 -5.18
N ILE A 201 -15.17 -3.10 -5.85
CA ILE A 201 -15.84 -4.39 -6.18
C ILE A 201 -15.18 -5.52 -5.40
N SER A 202 -13.85 -5.56 -5.36
CA SER A 202 -13.10 -6.57 -4.63
C SER A 202 -11.76 -6.04 -4.15
N ALA A 203 -11.22 -6.60 -3.08
CA ALA A 203 -9.87 -6.27 -2.64
C ALA A 203 -9.26 -7.40 -1.79
N ASN A 204 -7.94 -7.48 -1.82
CA ASN A 204 -7.16 -8.17 -0.80
C ASN A 204 -7.14 -7.36 0.50
N SER A 205 -6.96 -8.04 1.62
CA SER A 205 -6.93 -7.44 2.94
C SER A 205 -5.79 -8.01 3.80
N PRO A 206 -5.43 -7.37 4.92
CA PRO A 206 -4.47 -7.93 5.87
C PRO A 206 -4.81 -9.36 6.32
N ALA A 207 -6.10 -9.64 6.52
CA ALA A 207 -6.57 -10.95 6.95
C ALA A 207 -6.56 -12.00 5.84
N ARG A 208 -6.68 -11.58 4.59
CA ARG A 208 -6.79 -12.50 3.44
C ARG A 208 -6.30 -11.85 2.15
N HIS A 209 -5.16 -12.34 1.66
CA HIS A 209 -4.66 -11.91 0.35
C HIS A 209 -3.97 -13.05 -0.40
N ILE A 210 -3.96 -12.94 -1.73
CA ILE A 210 -3.26 -13.83 -2.66
C ILE A 210 -2.60 -12.94 -3.71
N PHE A 211 -1.29 -13.11 -3.93
CA PHE A 211 -0.57 -12.36 -4.96
C PHE A 211 -1.15 -12.62 -6.35
N GLY A 212 -1.25 -11.57 -7.15
CA GLY A 212 -1.83 -11.63 -8.50
C GLY A 212 -3.36 -11.68 -8.54
N SER A 213 -4.03 -11.77 -7.38
CA SER A 213 -5.48 -11.68 -7.25
C SER A 213 -5.91 -10.25 -6.88
N SER A 214 -7.11 -9.86 -7.29
CA SER A 214 -7.78 -8.64 -6.82
C SER A 214 -8.60 -8.86 -5.54
N GLY A 215 -8.43 -10.00 -4.89
CA GLY A 215 -9.04 -10.31 -3.60
C GLY A 215 -10.49 -10.79 -3.68
N LYS A 216 -11.13 -10.79 -2.51
CA LYS A 216 -12.53 -11.21 -2.37
C LYS A 216 -13.47 -10.07 -2.76
N ILE A 217 -14.60 -10.42 -3.38
CA ILE A 217 -15.70 -9.48 -3.62
C ILE A 217 -16.16 -8.93 -2.27
N VAL A 218 -16.36 -7.61 -2.21
CA VAL A 218 -16.94 -6.96 -1.02
C VAL A 218 -18.40 -7.39 -0.85
N SER A 219 -18.84 -7.54 0.37
CA SER A 219 -20.21 -8.00 0.63
C SER A 219 -21.22 -7.01 0.05
N PRO A 220 -22.26 -7.49 -0.64
CA PRO A 220 -23.41 -6.64 -0.95
C PRO A 220 -24.09 -6.19 0.35
N MET A 221 -24.55 -4.96 0.36
CA MET A 221 -25.38 -4.40 1.41
C MET A 221 -26.78 -4.14 0.94
#